data_9188445335bffccfcee1a7ebc5c5f12e
#
_entry.id   9188445335bffccfcee1a7ebc5c5f12e
#
_cell.length_a   1.000
_cell.length_b   1.000
_cell.length_c   1.000
_cell.angle_alpha   90.00
_cell.angle_beta   90.00
_cell.angle_gamma   90.00
#
_symmetry.space_group_name_H-M   'P 1'
#
loop_
_entity.id
_entity.type
_entity.pdbx_description
1 polymer ?
#
loop_
_entity_poly.entity_id
_entity_poly.type
_entity_poly.pdbx_seq_one_letter_code
_entity_poly.pdbx_strand_id
1 'polypeptide(L)'
;MWARIVVSKYFQRVFSSEAKMQEELKEIVLCTGNKNKLKEFMQILGPDFPYKITNVDVDLPEFQGEPEEVATEKCKLAAERLKCPVVTEDTSLCFNALGGLPGPYIKWFLKKLGPEGLHKMLSGFEDKSATAMCILAYSSGEKDSEVKLFCGKTPGEIVAPRGPNDFGWDPCFQPDGFKQTYAEMPKETKNTISHRYKAVELFKKNFQK
;
A
#
# COMPACT_ATOMS: atom_id res chain seq x y z
N MET A 1 59.21 21.99 -9.04
CA MET A 1 58.79 20.64 -8.58
C MET A 1 57.72 20.67 -7.46
N TRP A 2 57.40 21.83 -6.89
CA TRP A 2 56.42 21.97 -5.77
C TRP A 2 54.96 22.23 -6.17
N ALA A 3 54.70 22.76 -7.37
CA ALA A 3 53.34 23.09 -7.81
C ALA A 3 52.48 21.89 -8.22
N ARG A 4 53.04 20.75 -8.60
CA ARG A 4 52.30 19.56 -9.05
C ARG A 4 51.70 18.73 -7.88
N ILE A 5 52.26 18.85 -6.69
CA ILE A 5 51.83 18.06 -5.52
C ILE A 5 50.58 18.68 -4.82
N VAL A 6 50.46 20.01 -4.88
CA VAL A 6 49.35 20.73 -4.23
C VAL A 6 48.05 20.57 -5.03
N VAL A 7 48.11 20.56 -6.36
CA VAL A 7 46.93 20.40 -7.25
C VAL A 7 46.37 18.99 -7.13
N SER A 8 47.23 17.96 -7.02
CA SER A 8 46.78 16.56 -6.87
C SER A 8 46.04 16.30 -5.56
N LYS A 9 46.50 16.90 -4.44
CA LYS A 9 45.83 16.75 -3.13
C LYS A 9 44.51 17.53 -3.04
N TYR A 10 44.39 18.65 -3.73
CA TYR A 10 43.15 19.42 -3.78
C TYR A 10 42.10 18.70 -4.64
N PHE A 11 42.49 18.16 -5.81
CA PHE A 11 41.59 17.34 -6.63
C PHE A 11 41.14 16.06 -5.93
N GLN A 12 42.01 15.34 -5.25
CA GLN A 12 41.64 14.17 -4.47
C GLN A 12 40.68 14.48 -3.30
N ARG A 13 40.80 15.67 -2.69
CA ARG A 13 39.94 16.11 -1.61
C ARG A 13 38.56 16.55 -2.09
N VAL A 14 38.47 17.18 -3.26
CA VAL A 14 37.22 17.59 -3.89
C VAL A 14 36.45 16.36 -4.40
N PHE A 15 37.10 15.43 -5.09
CA PHE A 15 36.48 14.20 -5.55
C PHE A 15 36.11 13.25 -4.41
N SER A 16 36.83 13.25 -3.29
CA SER A 16 36.46 12.48 -2.10
C SER A 16 35.32 13.12 -1.30
N SER A 17 35.09 14.43 -1.42
CA SER A 17 33.96 15.12 -0.80
C SER A 17 32.68 15.01 -1.63
N GLU A 18 32.77 15.01 -2.95
CA GLU A 18 31.63 14.76 -3.85
C GLU A 18 31.21 13.28 -3.85
N ALA A 19 32.17 12.36 -3.72
CA ALA A 19 31.87 10.92 -3.57
C ALA A 19 31.29 10.55 -2.19
N LYS A 20 31.44 11.40 -1.16
CA LYS A 20 30.84 11.22 0.17
C LYS A 20 29.46 11.85 0.31
N MET A 21 28.94 12.54 -0.69
CA MET A 21 27.65 13.24 -0.65
C MET A 21 26.56 12.58 -1.50
N GLN A 22 26.77 11.39 -2.00
CA GLN A 22 25.67 10.49 -2.31
C GLN A 22 25.48 9.60 -1.07
N GLU A 23 24.76 10.13 -0.08
CA GLU A 23 24.08 9.30 0.92
C GLU A 23 23.17 8.39 0.11
N GLU A 24 23.56 7.10 -0.03
CA GLU A 24 22.73 6.11 -0.70
C GLU A 24 21.37 6.14 0.03
N LEU A 25 20.37 6.69 -0.63
CA LEU A 25 19.00 6.69 -0.11
C LEU A 25 18.68 5.25 0.26
N LYS A 26 18.47 5.01 1.54
CA LYS A 26 18.05 3.69 2.01
C LYS A 26 16.85 3.26 1.20
N GLU A 27 16.84 2.02 0.74
CA GLU A 27 15.82 1.50 -0.17
C GLU A 27 14.83 0.63 0.60
N ILE A 28 13.55 0.73 0.23
CA ILE A 28 12.48 -0.16 0.69
C ILE A 28 11.81 -0.73 -0.55
N VAL A 29 11.65 -2.05 -0.60
CA VAL A 29 11.01 -2.76 -1.71
C VAL A 29 9.52 -2.89 -1.45
N LEU A 30 8.69 -2.27 -2.29
CA LEU A 30 7.24 -2.51 -2.31
C LEU A 30 6.95 -3.79 -3.10
N CYS A 31 6.40 -4.79 -2.41
CA CYS A 31 6.07 -6.09 -3.01
C CYS A 31 4.62 -6.06 -3.53
N THR A 32 4.44 -5.74 -4.81
CA THR A 32 3.12 -5.78 -5.45
C THR A 32 3.22 -5.96 -6.96
N GLY A 33 2.42 -6.87 -7.52
CA GLY A 33 2.19 -7.01 -8.97
C GLY A 33 1.05 -6.12 -9.47
N ASN A 34 0.33 -5.40 -8.58
CA ASN A 34 -0.80 -4.57 -8.95
C ASN A 34 -0.37 -3.14 -9.30
N LYS A 35 -0.34 -2.81 -10.60
CA LYS A 35 0.08 -1.50 -11.11
C LYS A 35 -0.77 -0.33 -10.58
N ASN A 36 -2.06 -0.55 -10.33
CA ASN A 36 -2.94 0.50 -9.80
C ASN A 36 -2.63 0.79 -8.33
N LYS A 37 -2.40 -0.25 -7.53
CA LYS A 37 -1.97 -0.10 -6.13
C LYS A 37 -0.63 0.64 -6.04
N LEU A 38 0.36 0.22 -6.84
CA LEU A 38 1.66 0.90 -6.93
C LEU A 38 1.50 2.37 -7.25
N LYS A 39 0.70 2.70 -8.27
CA LYS A 39 0.47 4.09 -8.69
C LYS A 39 -0.14 4.94 -7.58
N GLU A 40 -1.21 4.46 -6.93
CA GLU A 40 -1.84 5.18 -5.82
C GLU A 40 -0.87 5.32 -4.63
N PHE A 41 -0.15 4.25 -4.26
CA PHE A 41 0.85 4.29 -3.18
C PHE A 41 1.90 5.38 -3.43
N MET A 42 2.51 5.40 -4.62
CA MET A 42 3.54 6.38 -4.98
C MET A 42 3.00 7.82 -5.02
N GLN A 43 1.77 8.02 -5.52
CA GLN A 43 1.13 9.32 -5.54
C GLN A 43 0.87 9.87 -4.13
N ILE A 44 0.41 9.02 -3.20
CA ILE A 44 0.15 9.40 -1.82
C ILE A 44 1.44 9.62 -1.04
N LEU A 45 2.43 8.75 -1.23
CA LEU A 45 3.72 8.84 -0.54
C LEU A 45 4.43 10.17 -0.84
N GLY A 46 4.36 10.60 -2.11
CA GLY A 46 4.97 11.83 -2.57
C GLY A 46 6.49 11.75 -2.72
N PRO A 47 7.10 12.82 -3.28
CA PRO A 47 8.54 12.85 -3.59
C PRO A 47 9.43 13.05 -2.37
N ASP A 48 8.89 13.58 -1.27
CA ASP A 48 9.67 13.98 -0.07
C ASP A 48 9.89 12.83 0.92
N PHE A 49 9.55 11.60 0.55
CA PHE A 49 9.80 10.44 1.40
C PHE A 49 11.29 10.12 1.46
N PRO A 50 11.89 9.92 2.67
CA PRO A 50 13.35 9.87 2.83
C PRO A 50 14.00 8.56 2.37
N TYR A 51 13.22 7.62 1.82
CA TYR A 51 13.70 6.34 1.31
C TYR A 51 13.33 6.19 -0.16
N LYS A 52 14.19 5.56 -0.93
CA LYS A 52 13.86 5.15 -2.29
C LYS A 52 12.90 3.96 -2.25
N ILE A 53 11.77 4.07 -2.92
CA ILE A 53 10.85 2.95 -3.11
C ILE A 53 11.13 2.30 -4.47
N THR A 54 11.43 1.01 -4.44
CA THR A 54 11.45 0.16 -5.64
C THR A 54 10.30 -0.84 -5.59
N ASN A 55 9.94 -1.43 -6.73
CA ASN A 55 8.85 -2.39 -6.81
C ASN A 55 9.31 -3.72 -7.36
N VAL A 56 8.91 -4.79 -6.68
CA VAL A 56 9.13 -6.17 -7.13
C VAL A 56 7.82 -6.93 -7.04
N ASP A 57 7.47 -7.63 -8.11
CA ASP A 57 6.35 -8.59 -8.10
C ASP A 57 6.87 -9.92 -7.56
N VAL A 58 6.59 -10.19 -6.29
CA VAL A 58 6.94 -11.45 -5.62
C VAL A 58 5.71 -12.34 -5.62
N ASP A 59 5.85 -13.52 -6.17
CA ASP A 59 4.79 -14.53 -6.12
C ASP A 59 4.63 -15.06 -4.68
N LEU A 60 3.76 -14.42 -3.92
CA LEU A 60 3.43 -14.78 -2.55
C LEU A 60 2.15 -15.61 -2.52
N PRO A 61 2.08 -16.65 -1.69
CA PRO A 61 0.85 -17.41 -1.52
C PRO A 61 -0.27 -16.52 -0.92
N GLU A 62 -1.51 -16.86 -1.23
CA GLU A 62 -2.66 -16.24 -0.58
C GLU A 62 -2.94 -17.00 0.72
N PHE A 63 -2.70 -16.33 1.85
CA PHE A 63 -2.95 -16.89 3.18
C PHE A 63 -4.43 -16.81 3.55
N GLN A 64 -4.85 -17.68 4.46
CA GLN A 64 -6.15 -17.62 5.12
C GLN A 64 -5.96 -17.11 6.56
N GLY A 65 -6.90 -16.31 7.05
CA GLY A 65 -6.86 -15.72 8.39
C GLY A 65 -7.52 -14.34 8.42
N GLU A 66 -7.35 -13.66 9.53
CA GLU A 66 -7.76 -12.27 9.69
C GLU A 66 -6.85 -11.33 8.87
N PRO A 67 -7.31 -10.13 8.49
CA PRO A 67 -6.54 -9.23 7.63
C PRO A 67 -5.12 -8.93 8.12
N GLU A 68 -4.95 -8.75 9.43
CA GLU A 68 -3.66 -8.47 10.07
C GLU A 68 -2.72 -9.68 10.03
N GLU A 69 -3.24 -10.89 10.21
CA GLU A 69 -2.49 -12.14 10.13
C GLU A 69 -2.00 -12.37 8.70
N VAL A 70 -2.90 -12.23 7.71
CA VAL A 70 -2.57 -12.37 6.29
C VAL A 70 -1.47 -11.37 5.88
N ALA A 71 -1.62 -10.10 6.27
CA ALA A 71 -0.62 -9.07 5.95
C ALA A 71 0.74 -9.37 6.60
N THR A 72 0.74 -9.84 7.86
CA THR A 72 1.95 -10.21 8.60
C THR A 72 2.69 -11.36 7.93
N GLU A 73 2.00 -12.44 7.61
CA GLU A 73 2.63 -13.63 7.00
C GLU A 73 3.15 -13.35 5.59
N LYS A 74 2.42 -12.58 4.77
CA LYS A 74 2.92 -12.13 3.47
C LYS A 74 4.20 -11.30 3.60
N CYS A 75 4.25 -10.37 4.55
CA CYS A 75 5.43 -9.52 4.78
C CYS A 75 6.64 -10.32 5.25
N LYS A 76 6.46 -11.25 6.20
CA LYS A 76 7.52 -12.15 6.67
C LYS A 76 8.12 -12.94 5.49
N LEU A 77 7.26 -13.58 4.69
CA LEU A 77 7.72 -14.38 3.57
C LEU A 77 8.42 -13.54 2.49
N ALA A 78 7.94 -12.31 2.23
CA ALA A 78 8.62 -11.38 1.33
C ALA A 78 10.01 -11.00 1.86
N ALA A 79 10.12 -10.67 3.15
CA ALA A 79 11.39 -10.34 3.81
C ALA A 79 12.39 -11.52 3.79
N GLU A 80 11.92 -12.74 4.05
CA GLU A 80 12.75 -13.95 3.98
C GLU A 80 13.31 -14.20 2.58
N ARG A 81 12.50 -13.96 1.54
CA ARG A 81 12.91 -14.16 0.14
C ARG A 81 13.86 -13.09 -0.36
N LEU A 82 13.60 -11.83 -0.03
CA LEU A 82 14.35 -10.68 -0.56
C LEU A 82 15.53 -10.27 0.32
N LYS A 83 15.51 -10.58 1.61
CA LYS A 83 16.55 -10.27 2.60
C LYS A 83 16.95 -8.78 2.61
N CYS A 84 15.96 -7.92 2.48
CA CYS A 84 16.10 -6.47 2.47
C CYS A 84 14.84 -5.83 3.09
N PRO A 85 14.84 -4.51 3.37
CA PRO A 85 13.64 -3.82 3.82
C PRO A 85 12.51 -3.94 2.81
N VAL A 86 11.36 -4.47 3.23
CA VAL A 86 10.19 -4.70 2.37
C VAL A 86 8.93 -4.09 2.96
N VAL A 87 8.02 -3.71 2.10
CA VAL A 87 6.64 -3.39 2.44
C VAL A 87 5.69 -4.18 1.53
N THR A 88 4.73 -4.87 2.11
CA THR A 88 3.62 -5.51 1.39
C THR A 88 2.34 -4.73 1.61
N GLU A 89 1.38 -4.89 0.69
CA GLU A 89 0.07 -4.25 0.78
C GLU A 89 -1.04 -5.26 0.59
N ASP A 90 -1.89 -5.41 1.60
CA ASP A 90 -3.14 -6.15 1.52
C ASP A 90 -4.35 -5.22 1.65
N THR A 91 -5.37 -5.49 0.81
CA THR A 91 -6.61 -4.73 0.79
C THR A 91 -7.76 -5.65 1.09
N SER A 92 -8.60 -5.25 2.06
CA SER A 92 -9.84 -5.95 2.43
C SER A 92 -11.04 -5.05 2.17
N LEU A 93 -12.18 -5.69 1.89
CA LEU A 93 -13.49 -5.04 1.89
C LEU A 93 -14.40 -5.84 2.81
N CYS A 94 -14.74 -5.24 3.94
CA CYS A 94 -15.42 -5.90 5.04
C CYS A 94 -16.88 -5.44 5.11
N PHE A 95 -17.83 -6.34 4.87
CA PHE A 95 -19.27 -6.05 4.98
C PHE A 95 -19.74 -6.33 6.41
N ASN A 96 -20.33 -5.35 7.09
CA ASN A 96 -20.72 -5.50 8.47
C ASN A 96 -21.81 -6.56 8.63
N ALA A 97 -22.79 -6.62 7.74
CA ALA A 97 -23.83 -7.64 7.72
C ALA A 97 -23.30 -9.08 7.57
N LEU A 98 -22.08 -9.25 7.05
CA LEU A 98 -21.43 -10.56 6.89
C LEU A 98 -20.30 -10.78 7.91
N GLY A 99 -20.32 -10.06 9.04
CA GLY A 99 -19.30 -10.19 10.08
C GLY A 99 -17.88 -9.87 9.63
N GLY A 100 -17.73 -8.99 8.63
CA GLY A 100 -16.43 -8.60 8.07
C GLY A 100 -16.04 -9.35 6.78
N LEU A 101 -16.76 -10.38 6.37
CA LEU A 101 -16.54 -11.02 5.07
C LEU A 101 -17.03 -10.12 3.93
N PRO A 102 -16.42 -10.21 2.70
CA PRO A 102 -15.33 -11.10 2.30
C PRO A 102 -13.97 -10.77 2.91
N GLY A 103 -13.76 -9.58 3.51
CA GLY A 103 -12.50 -9.22 4.16
C GLY A 103 -11.28 -9.36 3.24
N PRO A 104 -10.23 -10.07 3.67
CA PRO A 104 -9.00 -10.26 2.88
C PRO A 104 -9.23 -11.12 1.62
N TYR A 105 -10.35 -11.85 1.56
CA TYR A 105 -10.70 -12.71 0.42
C TYR A 105 -11.36 -11.95 -0.73
N ILE A 106 -11.54 -10.64 -0.60
CA ILE A 106 -12.23 -9.78 -1.59
C ILE A 106 -11.74 -9.98 -3.03
N LYS A 107 -10.46 -10.26 -3.23
CA LYS A 107 -9.87 -10.54 -4.56
C LYS A 107 -10.60 -11.66 -5.28
N TRP A 108 -10.93 -12.74 -4.58
CA TRP A 108 -11.60 -13.91 -5.15
C TRP A 108 -13.07 -13.63 -5.44
N PHE A 109 -13.76 -12.96 -4.52
CA PHE A 109 -15.15 -12.56 -4.71
C PHE A 109 -15.29 -11.60 -5.89
N LEU A 110 -14.46 -10.57 -5.94
CA LEU A 110 -14.46 -9.61 -7.04
C LEU A 110 -14.17 -10.30 -8.40
N LYS A 111 -13.21 -11.22 -8.45
CA LYS A 111 -12.87 -11.96 -9.67
C LYS A 111 -14.04 -12.81 -10.19
N LYS A 112 -14.86 -13.36 -9.29
CA LYS A 112 -15.98 -14.25 -9.63
C LYS A 112 -17.28 -13.52 -9.86
N LEU A 113 -17.54 -12.47 -9.11
CA LEU A 113 -18.85 -11.81 -9.03
C LEU A 113 -18.87 -10.42 -9.69
N GLY A 114 -17.70 -9.76 -9.79
CA GLY A 114 -17.62 -8.36 -10.15
C GLY A 114 -18.24 -7.43 -9.11
N PRO A 115 -18.18 -6.10 -9.30
CA PRO A 115 -18.82 -5.12 -8.41
C PRO A 115 -20.36 -5.32 -8.27
N GLU A 116 -21.02 -5.68 -9.35
CA GLU A 116 -22.46 -6.00 -9.38
C GLU A 116 -22.80 -7.13 -8.41
N GLY A 117 -22.03 -8.23 -8.46
CA GLY A 117 -22.26 -9.37 -7.60
C GLY A 117 -21.94 -9.09 -6.14
N LEU A 118 -20.92 -8.26 -5.85
CA LEU A 118 -20.62 -7.81 -4.49
C LEU A 118 -21.83 -7.06 -3.89
N HIS A 119 -22.44 -6.16 -4.64
CA HIS A 119 -23.67 -5.48 -4.21
C HIS A 119 -24.83 -6.47 -4.00
N LYS A 120 -25.01 -7.43 -4.91
CA LYS A 120 -26.07 -8.44 -4.82
C LYS A 120 -25.92 -9.39 -3.62
N MET A 121 -24.70 -9.62 -3.11
CA MET A 121 -24.49 -10.42 -1.91
C MET A 121 -25.24 -9.88 -0.70
N LEU A 122 -25.48 -8.59 -0.64
CA LEU A 122 -26.20 -7.95 0.45
C LEU A 122 -27.70 -7.77 0.21
N SER A 123 -28.30 -8.36 -0.86
CA SER A 123 -29.71 -8.14 -1.21
C SER A 123 -30.70 -8.55 -0.11
N GLY A 124 -30.34 -9.56 0.68
CA GLY A 124 -31.14 -10.05 1.82
C GLY A 124 -30.88 -9.35 3.15
N PHE A 125 -29.97 -8.37 3.22
CA PHE A 125 -29.62 -7.65 4.43
C PHE A 125 -30.11 -6.19 4.34
N GLU A 126 -30.60 -5.62 5.43
CA GLU A 126 -30.91 -4.19 5.52
C GLU A 126 -29.62 -3.38 5.63
N ASP A 127 -28.67 -3.86 6.45
CA ASP A 127 -27.36 -3.23 6.63
C ASP A 127 -26.49 -3.41 5.37
N LYS A 128 -26.17 -2.31 4.72
CA LYS A 128 -25.27 -2.22 3.56
C LYS A 128 -23.90 -1.65 3.94
N SER A 129 -23.69 -1.35 5.23
CA SER A 129 -22.45 -0.73 5.68
C SER A 129 -21.25 -1.66 5.50
N ALA A 130 -20.12 -1.05 5.18
CA ALA A 130 -18.88 -1.76 4.92
C ALA A 130 -17.68 -0.91 5.33
N THR A 131 -16.56 -1.57 5.53
CA THR A 131 -15.26 -0.90 5.76
C THR A 131 -14.27 -1.32 4.69
N ALA A 132 -13.77 -0.34 3.94
CA ALA A 132 -12.59 -0.53 3.11
C ALA A 132 -11.35 -0.47 4.00
N MET A 133 -10.46 -1.45 3.90
CA MET A 133 -9.25 -1.55 4.72
C MET A 133 -8.02 -1.78 3.85
N CYS A 134 -6.94 -1.08 4.17
CA CYS A 134 -5.61 -1.29 3.61
C CYS A 134 -4.63 -1.52 4.76
N ILE A 135 -3.85 -2.57 4.68
CA ILE A 135 -2.78 -2.84 5.62
C ILE A 135 -1.47 -2.83 4.85
N LEU A 136 -0.58 -1.90 5.22
CA LEU A 136 0.82 -1.95 4.85
C LEU A 136 1.57 -2.67 5.96
N ALA A 137 2.30 -3.72 5.60
CA ALA A 137 3.13 -4.47 6.54
C ALA A 137 4.60 -4.29 6.14
N TYR A 138 5.43 -3.84 7.07
CA TYR A 138 6.85 -3.54 6.87
C TYR A 138 7.74 -4.43 7.71
N SER A 139 8.81 -4.93 7.13
CA SER A 139 9.92 -5.60 7.79
C SER A 139 11.25 -4.99 7.36
N SER A 140 12.22 -4.90 8.29
CA SER A 140 13.59 -4.47 7.94
C SER A 140 14.35 -5.47 7.06
N GLY A 141 13.84 -6.69 6.91
CA GLY A 141 14.53 -7.78 6.21
C GLY A 141 15.59 -8.49 7.04
N GLU A 142 15.83 -8.04 8.27
CA GLU A 142 16.69 -8.74 9.22
C GLU A 142 16.01 -10.00 9.74
N LYS A 143 16.82 -11.01 10.07
CA LYS A 143 16.31 -12.26 10.62
C LYS A 143 15.53 -11.98 11.93
N ASP A 144 14.35 -12.58 12.05
CA ASP A 144 13.47 -12.48 13.22
C ASP A 144 13.01 -11.03 13.53
N SER A 145 13.08 -10.11 12.55
CA SER A 145 12.58 -8.75 12.72
C SER A 145 11.06 -8.73 12.86
N GLU A 146 10.59 -7.89 13.79
CA GLU A 146 9.16 -7.65 13.98
C GLU A 146 8.54 -7.01 12.72
N VAL A 147 7.36 -7.51 12.31
CA VAL A 147 6.57 -6.89 11.25
C VAL A 147 5.73 -5.76 11.83
N LYS A 148 5.91 -4.55 11.32
CA LYS A 148 5.09 -3.38 11.68
C LYS A 148 3.91 -3.25 10.75
N LEU A 149 2.71 -3.11 11.30
CA LEU A 149 1.47 -2.94 10.55
C LEU A 149 0.98 -1.49 10.58
N PHE A 150 0.56 -0.99 9.42
CA PHE A 150 -0.03 0.33 9.24
C PHE A 150 -1.40 0.16 8.60
N CYS A 151 -2.45 0.20 9.42
CA CYS A 151 -3.81 -0.12 9.02
C CYS A 151 -4.62 1.17 8.79
N GLY A 152 -5.06 1.39 7.54
CA GLY A 152 -5.97 2.45 7.17
C GLY A 152 -7.37 1.90 6.91
N LYS A 153 -8.40 2.49 7.56
CA LYS A 153 -9.80 2.09 7.44
C LYS A 153 -10.66 3.27 7.00
N THR A 154 -11.57 3.02 6.05
CA THR A 154 -12.56 4.00 5.61
C THR A 154 -13.94 3.34 5.66
N PRO A 155 -14.84 3.81 6.53
CA PRO A 155 -16.23 3.34 6.55
C PRO A 155 -16.99 3.86 5.34
N GLY A 156 -18.06 3.16 4.99
CA GLY A 156 -18.93 3.49 3.87
C GLY A 156 -20.02 2.44 3.66
N GLU A 157 -20.60 2.44 2.48
CA GLU A 157 -21.69 1.54 2.11
C GLU A 157 -21.42 0.84 0.77
N ILE A 158 -21.94 -0.37 0.65
CA ILE A 158 -22.00 -1.09 -0.62
C ILE A 158 -23.29 -0.68 -1.35
N VAL A 159 -23.08 -0.06 -2.51
CA VAL A 159 -24.13 0.48 -3.36
C VAL A 159 -24.16 -0.21 -4.71
N ALA A 160 -25.24 -0.01 -5.47
CA ALA A 160 -25.26 -0.40 -6.89
C ALA A 160 -24.08 0.26 -7.61
N PRO A 161 -23.31 -0.47 -8.42
CA PRO A 161 -22.12 0.05 -9.06
C PRO A 161 -22.37 1.30 -9.91
N ARG A 162 -21.56 2.32 -9.74
CA ARG A 162 -21.56 3.58 -10.48
C ARG A 162 -20.13 4.01 -10.83
N GLY A 163 -20.01 4.74 -11.92
CA GLY A 163 -18.72 5.23 -12.41
C GLY A 163 -17.93 4.21 -13.23
N PRO A 164 -16.71 4.54 -13.65
CA PRO A 164 -15.84 3.66 -14.43
C PRO A 164 -15.45 2.39 -13.67
N ASN A 165 -15.37 1.24 -14.36
CA ASN A 165 -14.92 -0.02 -13.79
C ASN A 165 -13.41 -0.22 -14.01
N ASP A 166 -12.61 0.77 -13.63
CA ASP A 166 -11.18 0.81 -13.90
C ASP A 166 -10.34 0.21 -12.77
N PHE A 167 -10.89 0.17 -11.54
CA PHE A 167 -10.13 -0.30 -10.39
C PHE A 167 -11.00 -1.06 -9.38
N GLY A 168 -10.89 -2.39 -9.45
CA GLY A 168 -11.37 -3.28 -8.42
C GLY A 168 -12.87 -3.14 -8.10
N TRP A 169 -13.17 -2.94 -6.82
CA TRP A 169 -14.53 -2.78 -6.29
C TRP A 169 -14.91 -1.30 -6.07
N ASP A 170 -14.10 -0.36 -6.52
CA ASP A 170 -14.36 1.09 -6.42
C ASP A 170 -15.77 1.48 -6.87
N PRO A 171 -16.35 0.88 -7.96
CA PRO A 171 -17.69 1.23 -8.41
C PRO A 171 -18.80 0.96 -7.40
N CYS A 172 -18.65 -0.01 -6.51
CA CYS A 172 -19.69 -0.37 -5.55
C CYS A 172 -19.45 0.08 -4.12
N PHE A 173 -18.37 0.84 -3.86
CA PHE A 173 -18.09 1.37 -2.52
C PHE A 173 -18.25 2.89 -2.48
N GLN A 174 -19.20 3.35 -1.68
CA GLN A 174 -19.45 4.77 -1.40
C GLN A 174 -18.98 5.08 0.02
N PRO A 175 -17.91 5.88 0.20
CA PRO A 175 -17.41 6.23 1.54
C PRO A 175 -18.36 7.18 2.26
N ASP A 176 -18.41 7.08 3.57
CA ASP A 176 -19.23 7.95 4.41
C ASP A 176 -18.91 9.43 4.19
N GLY A 177 -19.95 10.25 4.20
CA GLY A 177 -19.86 11.68 3.95
C GLY A 177 -19.81 12.07 2.47
N PHE A 178 -19.84 11.11 1.55
CA PHE A 178 -19.82 11.37 0.11
C PHE A 178 -21.05 10.73 -0.58
N LYS A 179 -21.50 11.35 -1.67
CA LYS A 179 -22.55 10.80 -2.53
C LYS A 179 -21.99 10.01 -3.70
N GLN A 180 -20.68 10.08 -3.92
CA GLN A 180 -19.96 9.44 -5.00
C GLN A 180 -19.32 8.15 -4.52
N THR A 181 -19.28 7.14 -5.39
CA THR A 181 -18.43 5.97 -5.18
C THR A 181 -16.95 6.32 -5.39
N TYR A 182 -16.03 5.47 -4.97
CA TYR A 182 -14.62 5.67 -5.25
C TYR A 182 -14.32 5.77 -6.76
N ALA A 183 -15.10 5.07 -7.59
CA ALA A 183 -14.94 5.13 -9.06
C ALA A 183 -15.43 6.45 -9.66
N GLU A 184 -16.41 7.10 -9.05
CA GLU A 184 -16.94 8.39 -9.51
C GLU A 184 -16.08 9.58 -9.03
N MET A 185 -15.26 9.38 -7.99
CA MET A 185 -14.42 10.45 -7.43
C MET A 185 -13.23 10.78 -8.31
N PRO A 186 -12.81 12.06 -8.37
CA PRO A 186 -11.47 12.41 -8.83
C PRO A 186 -10.41 11.66 -8.01
N LYS A 187 -9.36 11.18 -8.67
CA LYS A 187 -8.29 10.41 -8.00
C LYS A 187 -7.62 11.19 -6.89
N GLU A 188 -7.47 12.49 -7.07
CA GLU A 188 -6.92 13.42 -6.09
C GLU A 188 -7.77 13.41 -4.81
N THR A 189 -9.09 13.46 -4.93
CA THR A 189 -10.02 13.39 -3.79
C THR A 189 -9.93 12.02 -3.10
N LYS A 190 -10.02 10.92 -3.87
CA LYS A 190 -9.87 9.57 -3.32
C LYS A 190 -8.55 9.41 -2.55
N ASN A 191 -7.45 9.95 -3.07
CA ASN A 191 -6.12 9.88 -2.47
C ASN A 191 -5.94 10.73 -1.20
N THR A 192 -6.97 11.44 -0.72
CA THR A 192 -6.95 12.17 0.56
C THR A 192 -7.86 11.56 1.62
N ILE A 193 -8.72 10.61 1.25
CA ILE A 193 -9.72 10.05 2.16
C ILE A 193 -9.69 8.52 2.25
N SER A 194 -9.06 7.85 1.28
CA SER A 194 -9.15 6.40 1.13
C SER A 194 -8.43 5.64 2.26
N HIS A 195 -8.82 4.39 2.41
CA HIS A 195 -8.14 3.42 3.28
C HIS A 195 -6.64 3.34 2.98
N ARG A 196 -6.24 3.37 1.69
CA ARG A 196 -4.82 3.38 1.28
C ARG A 196 -4.12 4.66 1.69
N TYR A 197 -4.76 5.83 1.52
CA TYR A 197 -4.22 7.10 1.99
C TYR A 197 -3.90 7.04 3.49
N LYS A 198 -4.85 6.57 4.30
CA LYS A 198 -4.66 6.48 5.76
C LYS A 198 -3.52 5.54 6.15
N ALA A 199 -3.40 4.39 5.47
CA ALA A 199 -2.31 3.44 5.70
C ALA A 199 -0.94 4.03 5.31
N VAL A 200 -0.86 4.69 4.14
CA VAL A 200 0.39 5.32 3.67
C VAL A 200 0.82 6.46 4.58
N GLU A 201 -0.11 7.28 5.08
CA GLU A 201 0.22 8.35 6.02
C GLU A 201 0.75 7.80 7.36
N LEU A 202 0.21 6.69 7.86
CA LEU A 202 0.75 6.02 9.04
C LEU A 202 2.16 5.46 8.78
N PHE A 203 2.35 4.82 7.63
CA PHE A 203 3.65 4.32 7.19
C PHE A 203 4.67 5.47 7.10
N LYS A 204 4.32 6.55 6.44
CA LYS A 204 5.14 7.75 6.27
C LYS A 204 5.61 8.33 7.61
N LYS A 205 4.69 8.48 8.57
CA LYS A 205 4.99 8.98 9.92
C LYS A 205 5.99 8.12 10.68
N ASN A 206 6.04 6.81 10.43
CA ASN A 206 7.02 5.93 11.09
C ASN A 206 8.46 6.20 10.63
N PHE A 207 8.65 6.82 9.47
CA PHE A 207 9.97 7.11 8.89
C PHE A 207 10.34 8.60 8.91
N GLN A 208 9.39 9.47 9.23
CA GLN A 208 9.66 10.89 9.48
C GLN A 208 10.06 11.04 10.95
N LYS A 209 11.34 11.35 11.18
CA LYS A 209 11.84 11.76 12.50
C LYS A 209 11.82 13.27 12.62
#